data_2300ac9d23aec4ad8d0e35a5afc3b453
#
_entry.id   2300ac9d23aec4ad8d0e35a5afc3b453
#
_cell.length_a   1.000
_cell.length_b   1.000
_cell.length_c   1.000
_cell.angle_alpha   90.00
_cell.angle_beta   90.00
_cell.angle_gamma   90.00
#
_symmetry.space_group_name_H-M   'P 1'
#
loop_
_entity.id
_entity.type
_entity.pdbx_description
1 polymer ?
#
loop_
_entity_poly.entity_id
_entity_poly.type
_entity_poly.pdbx_seq_one_letter_code
_entity_poly.pdbx_strand_id
1 'polypeptide(L)'
;MHRKGQPLLLYNIWDAGSALAVVSTGKKAGAKALATSSWAVATAHGFGDGQLIPCDFMPAITQRIAACVTVPVTADFEGGYAVSPLDIEHSTAALLATGIAGLNFEDYVLGGAGLYSIAAQVLRIAAVRAACLRASILTFINARTDLFLQQVDTGQHAGLIEQAIARARAYQNAGADGFLSRI
;
A
#
# COMPACT_ATOMS: atom_id res chain seq x y z
N MET A 1 -6.41 14.61 -1.09
CA MET A 1 -7.06 14.61 0.25
C MET A 1 -6.03 14.87 1.35
N HIS A 2 -4.78 14.47 1.18
CA HIS A 2 -3.70 14.77 2.14
C HIS A 2 -3.38 16.27 2.15
N ARG A 3 -3.52 16.91 3.31
CA ARG A 3 -3.22 18.33 3.50
C ARG A 3 -2.39 18.51 4.76
N LYS A 4 -1.35 19.35 4.69
CA LYS A 4 -0.51 19.67 5.85
C LYS A 4 -1.38 20.23 7.00
N GLY A 5 -1.19 19.70 8.22
CA GLY A 5 -1.96 20.10 9.40
C GLY A 5 -3.39 19.56 9.49
N GLN A 6 -3.84 18.76 8.51
CA GLN A 6 -5.16 18.12 8.53
C GLN A 6 -4.98 16.61 8.29
N PRO A 7 -4.79 15.81 9.34
CA PRO A 7 -4.61 14.36 9.18
C PRO A 7 -5.85 13.72 8.57
N LEU A 8 -5.63 12.84 7.62
CA LEU A 8 -6.65 11.98 7.05
C LEU A 8 -6.69 10.67 7.82
N LEU A 9 -7.80 10.39 8.49
CA LEU A 9 -8.01 9.12 9.16
C LEU A 9 -8.53 8.11 8.13
N LEU A 10 -7.79 7.02 7.96
CA LEU A 10 -8.14 5.88 7.12
C LEU A 10 -8.54 4.71 8.01
N TYR A 11 -9.76 4.22 7.85
CA TYR A 11 -10.20 3.00 8.52
C TYR A 11 -9.80 1.79 7.69
N ASN A 12 -9.18 0.81 8.34
CA ASN A 12 -8.83 -0.44 7.69
C ASN A 12 -10.07 -1.32 7.51
N ILE A 13 -10.21 -1.81 6.29
CA ILE A 13 -11.29 -2.71 5.87
C ILE A 13 -10.70 -3.89 5.12
N TRP A 14 -11.44 -4.99 4.95
CA TRP A 14 -10.92 -6.21 4.34
C TRP A 14 -11.86 -6.85 3.32
N ASP A 15 -13.14 -6.42 3.28
CA ASP A 15 -14.15 -6.87 2.34
C ASP A 15 -15.20 -5.78 2.09
N ALA A 16 -16.13 -6.05 1.19
CA ALA A 16 -17.23 -5.12 0.88
C ALA A 16 -18.15 -4.89 2.09
N GLY A 17 -18.36 -5.90 2.94
CA GLY A 17 -19.19 -5.80 4.14
C GLY A 17 -18.62 -4.84 5.17
N SER A 18 -17.32 -4.99 5.48
CA SER A 18 -16.60 -4.09 6.40
C SER A 18 -16.54 -2.66 5.86
N ALA A 19 -16.33 -2.49 4.54
CA ALA A 19 -16.33 -1.18 3.90
C ALA A 19 -17.70 -0.48 4.03
N LEU A 20 -18.79 -1.17 3.73
CA LEU A 20 -20.15 -0.66 3.90
C LEU A 20 -20.47 -0.34 5.36
N ALA A 21 -20.05 -1.20 6.30
CA ALA A 21 -20.26 -0.99 7.74
C ALA A 21 -19.59 0.33 8.18
N VAL A 22 -18.33 0.55 7.81
CA VAL A 22 -17.58 1.77 8.17
C VAL A 22 -18.23 3.02 7.56
N VAL A 23 -18.62 2.98 6.29
CA VAL A 23 -19.22 4.13 5.61
C VAL A 23 -20.61 4.45 6.17
N SER A 24 -21.40 3.42 6.55
CA SER A 24 -22.77 3.59 7.03
C SER A 24 -22.87 4.17 8.44
N THR A 25 -21.85 3.98 9.29
CA THR A 25 -21.86 4.38 10.70
C THR A 25 -21.73 5.89 10.91
N GLY A 26 -21.29 6.63 9.89
CA GLY A 26 -20.90 8.03 10.02
C GLY A 26 -21.91 9.05 9.51
N LYS A 27 -23.13 9.13 10.01
CA LYS A 27 -24.15 10.11 9.54
C LYS A 27 -23.76 11.58 9.64
N LYS A 28 -22.75 11.99 10.44
CA LYS A 28 -22.25 13.36 10.56
C LYS A 28 -20.75 13.52 10.35
N ALA A 29 -19.98 12.46 10.45
CA ALA A 29 -18.52 12.45 10.33
C ALA A 29 -18.02 11.15 9.70
N GLY A 30 -18.68 10.67 8.65
CA GLY A 30 -18.33 9.43 7.97
C GLY A 30 -16.88 9.38 7.49
N ALA A 31 -16.36 8.19 7.30
CA ALA A 31 -15.03 7.98 6.75
C ALA A 31 -14.86 8.76 5.44
N LYS A 32 -13.83 9.58 5.34
CA LYS A 32 -13.52 10.35 4.12
C LYS A 32 -12.82 9.52 3.07
N ALA A 33 -12.16 8.45 3.49
CA ALA A 33 -11.51 7.45 2.68
C ALA A 33 -11.30 6.17 3.50
N LEU A 34 -11.07 5.06 2.82
CA LEU A 34 -10.83 3.75 3.42
C LEU A 34 -9.47 3.22 2.99
N ALA A 35 -8.90 2.31 3.77
CA ALA A 35 -7.70 1.56 3.41
C ALA A 35 -7.94 0.06 3.57
N THR A 36 -7.44 -0.78 2.69
CA THR A 36 -7.37 -2.20 2.98
C THR A 36 -6.23 -2.51 3.95
N SER A 37 -6.35 -3.61 4.69
CA SER A 37 -5.25 -4.20 5.44
C SER A 37 -4.93 -5.55 4.81
N SER A 38 -3.70 -5.72 4.29
CA SER A 38 -3.25 -6.97 3.67
C SER A 38 -3.48 -8.18 4.57
N TRP A 39 -3.05 -8.10 5.82
CA TRP A 39 -3.26 -9.15 6.81
C TRP A 39 -4.74 -9.52 7.00
N ALA A 40 -5.61 -8.52 7.13
CA ALA A 40 -7.04 -8.77 7.35
C ALA A 40 -7.72 -9.31 6.08
N VAL A 41 -7.34 -8.81 4.89
CA VAL A 41 -7.81 -9.34 3.60
C VAL A 41 -7.37 -10.79 3.45
N ALA A 42 -6.09 -11.11 3.68
CA ALA A 42 -5.57 -12.47 3.60
C ALA A 42 -6.32 -13.42 4.55
N THR A 43 -6.42 -13.03 5.82
CA THR A 43 -7.11 -13.84 6.84
C THR A 43 -8.58 -14.08 6.50
N ALA A 44 -9.31 -13.05 6.02
CA ALA A 44 -10.72 -13.16 5.64
C ALA A 44 -10.96 -14.13 4.48
N HIS A 45 -9.92 -14.38 3.66
CA HIS A 45 -9.97 -15.27 2.51
C HIS A 45 -9.22 -16.61 2.71
N GLY A 46 -8.76 -16.88 3.95
CA GLY A 46 -8.11 -18.15 4.31
C GLY A 46 -6.64 -18.24 3.90
N PHE A 47 -5.99 -17.11 3.60
CA PHE A 47 -4.57 -17.04 3.28
C PHE A 47 -3.75 -16.52 4.45
N GLY A 48 -2.46 -16.85 4.48
CA GLY A 48 -1.49 -16.19 5.34
C GLY A 48 -1.12 -14.80 4.83
N ASP A 49 -0.55 -13.97 5.70
CA ASP A 49 -0.01 -12.66 5.36
C ASP A 49 1.29 -12.79 4.52
N GLY A 50 1.70 -11.72 3.84
CA GLY A 50 2.96 -11.68 3.09
C GLY A 50 2.85 -12.14 1.64
N GLN A 51 1.88 -11.60 0.90
CA GLN A 51 1.68 -11.82 -0.52
C GLN A 51 1.33 -13.29 -0.89
N LEU A 52 0.66 -14.01 0.03
CA LEU A 52 0.22 -15.38 -0.21
C LEU A 52 -1.16 -15.47 -0.91
N ILE A 53 -1.87 -14.36 -1.03
CA ILE A 53 -3.05 -14.27 -1.91
C ILE A 53 -2.58 -14.36 -3.37
N PRO A 54 -3.24 -15.16 -4.24
CA PRO A 54 -2.94 -15.17 -5.67
C PRO A 54 -3.02 -13.75 -6.27
N CYS A 55 -2.05 -13.41 -7.10
CA CYS A 55 -1.90 -12.06 -7.66
C CYS A 55 -3.13 -11.59 -8.46
N ASP A 56 -3.86 -12.50 -9.09
CA ASP A 56 -5.09 -12.24 -9.83
C ASP A 56 -6.33 -12.13 -8.93
N PHE A 57 -6.29 -12.72 -7.73
CA PHE A 57 -7.40 -12.66 -6.78
C PHE A 57 -7.43 -11.36 -5.97
N MET A 58 -6.28 -10.77 -5.67
CA MET A 58 -6.20 -9.49 -4.93
C MET A 58 -6.92 -8.33 -5.65
N PRO A 59 -6.74 -8.10 -6.96
CA PRO A 59 -7.52 -7.09 -7.67
C PRO A 59 -9.04 -7.37 -7.67
N ALA A 60 -9.46 -8.64 -7.75
CA ALA A 60 -10.88 -9.00 -7.71
C ALA A 60 -11.54 -8.63 -6.36
N ILE A 61 -10.85 -8.86 -5.25
CA ILE A 61 -11.30 -8.43 -3.91
C ILE A 61 -11.39 -6.90 -3.86
N THR A 62 -10.31 -6.22 -4.27
CA THR A 62 -10.19 -4.76 -4.22
C THR A 62 -11.27 -4.09 -5.08
N GLN A 63 -11.56 -4.64 -6.26
CA GLN A 63 -12.62 -4.14 -7.14
C GLN A 63 -14.01 -4.22 -6.46
N ARG A 64 -14.31 -5.32 -5.77
CA ARG A 64 -15.58 -5.46 -5.02
C ARG A 64 -15.69 -4.42 -3.91
N ILE A 65 -14.61 -4.17 -3.20
CA ILE A 65 -14.56 -3.13 -2.17
C ILE A 65 -14.78 -1.74 -2.78
N ALA A 66 -14.01 -1.39 -3.81
CA ALA A 66 -14.10 -0.08 -4.45
C ALA A 66 -15.47 0.18 -5.09
N ALA A 67 -16.09 -0.85 -5.66
CA ALA A 67 -17.41 -0.74 -6.31
C ALA A 67 -18.58 -0.55 -5.33
N CYS A 68 -18.45 -0.93 -4.05
CA CYS A 68 -19.55 -0.85 -3.09
C CYS A 68 -19.61 0.46 -2.29
N VAL A 69 -18.60 1.34 -2.41
CA VAL A 69 -18.52 2.61 -1.67
C VAL A 69 -18.29 3.78 -2.60
N THR A 70 -18.67 4.99 -2.15
CA THR A 70 -18.46 6.23 -2.91
C THR A 70 -17.25 7.03 -2.42
N VAL A 71 -16.65 6.62 -1.30
CA VAL A 71 -15.43 7.25 -0.78
C VAL A 71 -14.20 6.61 -1.41
N PRO A 72 -13.09 7.36 -1.56
CA PRO A 72 -11.84 6.81 -2.09
C PRO A 72 -11.33 5.64 -1.24
N VAL A 73 -10.82 4.60 -1.92
CA VAL A 73 -10.18 3.45 -1.30
C VAL A 73 -8.70 3.43 -1.66
N THR A 74 -7.82 3.21 -0.68
CA THR A 74 -6.40 2.90 -0.90
C THR A 74 -6.17 1.42 -0.59
N ALA A 75 -5.38 0.75 -1.42
CA ALA A 75 -5.06 -0.67 -1.24
C ALA A 75 -3.71 -0.86 -0.54
N ASP A 76 -3.63 -1.75 0.42
CA ASP A 76 -2.35 -2.28 0.90
C ASP A 76 -1.85 -3.31 -0.11
N PHE A 77 -0.97 -2.87 -1.01
CA PHE A 77 -0.48 -3.65 -2.14
C PHE A 77 0.75 -4.47 -1.80
N GLU A 78 1.18 -4.44 -0.55
CA GLU A 78 2.37 -5.14 -0.06
C GLU A 78 3.59 -4.83 -0.96
N GLY A 79 4.37 -5.82 -1.38
CA GLY A 79 5.47 -5.67 -2.34
C GLY A 79 5.07 -5.77 -3.80
N GLY A 80 3.78 -5.70 -4.14
CA GLY A 80 3.30 -5.68 -5.52
C GLY A 80 3.17 -7.04 -6.18
N TYR A 81 3.28 -8.12 -5.41
CA TYR A 81 3.15 -9.52 -5.88
C TYR A 81 4.14 -9.90 -6.99
N ALA A 82 5.25 -9.19 -7.07
CA ALA A 82 6.25 -9.40 -8.11
C ALA A 82 7.63 -8.94 -7.65
N VAL A 83 8.68 -9.42 -8.33
CA VAL A 83 10.08 -9.05 -8.04
C VAL A 83 10.62 -8.05 -9.07
N SER A 84 10.44 -8.36 -10.36
CA SER A 84 10.96 -7.50 -11.43
C SER A 84 10.14 -6.22 -11.61
N PRO A 85 10.77 -5.09 -11.98
CA PRO A 85 10.04 -3.86 -12.28
C PRO A 85 8.96 -4.03 -13.36
N LEU A 86 9.16 -4.86 -14.36
CA LEU A 86 8.19 -5.10 -15.42
C LEU A 86 6.94 -5.84 -14.89
N ASP A 87 7.14 -6.86 -14.05
CA ASP A 87 6.03 -7.62 -13.48
C ASP A 87 5.26 -6.76 -12.45
N ILE A 88 5.95 -5.88 -11.70
CA ILE A 88 5.33 -4.90 -10.81
C ILE A 88 4.46 -3.93 -11.61
N GLU A 89 4.92 -3.51 -12.76
CA GLU A 89 4.13 -2.65 -13.62
C GLU A 89 2.84 -3.32 -14.09
N HIS A 90 2.89 -4.60 -14.46
CA HIS A 90 1.73 -5.38 -14.86
C HIS A 90 0.75 -5.60 -13.68
N SER A 91 1.25 -6.01 -12.51
CA SER A 91 0.41 -6.20 -11.32
C SER A 91 -0.22 -4.88 -10.84
N THR A 92 0.53 -3.77 -10.93
CA THR A 92 0.03 -2.42 -10.64
C THR A 92 -1.08 -2.03 -11.61
N ALA A 93 -0.91 -2.27 -12.91
CA ALA A 93 -1.94 -1.95 -13.91
C ALA A 93 -3.26 -2.70 -13.62
N ALA A 94 -3.18 -3.98 -13.23
CA ALA A 94 -4.35 -4.76 -12.82
C ALA A 94 -5.03 -4.17 -11.57
N LEU A 95 -4.25 -3.72 -10.59
CA LEU A 95 -4.77 -3.06 -9.40
C LEU A 95 -5.43 -1.71 -9.72
N LEU A 96 -4.82 -0.89 -10.57
CA LEU A 96 -5.36 0.42 -10.97
C LEU A 96 -6.73 0.29 -11.66
N ALA A 97 -6.95 -0.78 -12.43
CA ALA A 97 -8.22 -1.05 -13.10
C ALA A 97 -9.39 -1.27 -12.11
N THR A 98 -9.11 -1.51 -10.82
CA THR A 98 -10.14 -1.67 -9.77
C THR A 98 -10.77 -0.35 -9.32
N GLY A 99 -10.22 0.80 -9.71
CA GLY A 99 -10.71 2.12 -9.34
C GLY A 99 -10.21 2.64 -7.99
N ILE A 100 -9.13 2.11 -7.46
CA ILE A 100 -8.49 2.63 -6.24
C ILE A 100 -7.93 4.05 -6.44
N ALA A 101 -7.91 4.82 -5.35
CA ALA A 101 -7.35 6.17 -5.32
C ALA A 101 -5.90 6.23 -4.82
N GLY A 102 -5.42 5.18 -4.17
CA GLY A 102 -4.07 5.09 -3.62
C GLY A 102 -3.64 3.66 -3.36
N LEU A 103 -2.37 3.49 -3.08
CA LEU A 103 -1.80 2.21 -2.66
C LEU A 103 -0.65 2.39 -1.68
N ASN A 104 -0.46 1.44 -0.77
CA ASN A 104 0.79 1.25 -0.04
C ASN A 104 1.67 0.28 -0.83
N PHE A 105 2.97 0.57 -0.90
CA PHE A 105 3.95 -0.27 -1.58
C PHE A 105 5.19 -0.41 -0.73
N GLU A 106 5.46 -1.64 -0.26
CA GLU A 106 6.50 -1.90 0.74
C GLU A 106 7.81 -2.41 0.14
N ASP A 107 8.87 -2.30 0.93
CA ASP A 107 10.22 -2.70 0.55
C ASP A 107 10.65 -4.07 1.10
N TYR A 108 9.72 -4.86 1.65
CA TYR A 108 9.99 -6.23 2.08
C TYR A 108 10.26 -7.17 0.89
N VAL A 109 11.24 -8.06 1.02
CA VAL A 109 11.62 -8.97 -0.07
C VAL A 109 10.65 -10.14 -0.16
N LEU A 110 9.92 -10.22 -1.27
CA LEU A 110 8.99 -11.32 -1.56
C LEU A 110 9.70 -12.67 -1.54
N GLY A 111 9.21 -13.59 -0.69
CA GLY A 111 9.77 -14.95 -0.57
C GLY A 111 11.19 -15.00 -0.01
N GLY A 112 11.73 -13.88 0.46
CA GLY A 112 13.08 -13.76 1.01
C GLY A 112 13.10 -13.25 2.44
N ALA A 113 14.26 -12.80 2.88
CA ALA A 113 14.46 -12.18 4.18
C ALA A 113 14.96 -10.75 4.01
N GLY A 114 14.47 -9.86 4.89
CA GLY A 114 14.91 -8.47 4.95
C GLY A 114 14.26 -7.57 3.90
N LEU A 115 14.96 -6.47 3.59
CA LEU A 115 14.43 -5.40 2.74
C LEU A 115 15.21 -5.33 1.42
N TYR A 116 14.53 -4.92 0.37
CA TYR A 116 15.22 -4.50 -0.84
C TYR A 116 16.21 -3.36 -0.54
N SER A 117 17.34 -3.36 -1.24
CA SER A 117 18.24 -2.20 -1.22
C SER A 117 17.48 -0.95 -1.71
N ILE A 118 17.93 0.24 -1.27
CA ILE A 118 17.34 1.51 -1.73
C ILE A 118 17.32 1.56 -3.26
N ALA A 119 18.42 1.18 -3.92
CA ALA A 119 18.50 1.21 -5.37
C ALA A 119 17.49 0.27 -6.05
N ALA A 120 17.32 -0.94 -5.52
CA ALA A 120 16.33 -1.89 -6.04
C ALA A 120 14.90 -1.37 -5.84
N GLN A 121 14.58 -0.87 -4.65
CA GLN A 121 13.23 -0.37 -4.36
C GLN A 121 12.89 0.90 -5.16
N VAL A 122 13.86 1.76 -5.44
CA VAL A 122 13.69 2.91 -6.33
C VAL A 122 13.20 2.48 -7.72
N LEU A 123 13.81 1.45 -8.32
CA LEU A 123 13.36 0.92 -9.61
C LEU A 123 11.94 0.34 -9.55
N ARG A 124 11.59 -0.31 -8.44
CA ARG A 124 10.27 -0.89 -8.20
C ARG A 124 9.20 0.21 -8.05
N ILE A 125 9.48 1.27 -7.28
CA ILE A 125 8.56 2.43 -7.14
C ILE A 125 8.41 3.17 -8.46
N ALA A 126 9.50 3.33 -9.24
CA ALA A 126 9.43 3.93 -10.56
C ALA A 126 8.53 3.13 -11.51
N ALA A 127 8.52 1.78 -11.42
CA ALA A 127 7.63 0.94 -12.18
C ALA A 127 6.15 1.14 -11.79
N VAL A 128 5.84 1.24 -10.49
CA VAL A 128 4.49 1.58 -10.02
C VAL A 128 4.06 2.95 -10.57
N ARG A 129 4.92 3.97 -10.49
CA ARG A 129 4.63 5.30 -11.04
C ARG A 129 4.45 5.26 -12.57
N ALA A 130 5.25 4.49 -13.28
CA ALA A 130 5.12 4.33 -14.72
C ALA A 130 3.77 3.71 -15.11
N ALA A 131 3.28 2.70 -14.37
CA ALA A 131 1.96 2.13 -14.57
C ALA A 131 0.84 3.17 -14.38
N CYS A 132 0.93 3.99 -13.33
CA CYS A 132 -0.01 5.08 -13.08
C CYS A 132 -0.05 6.09 -14.24
N LEU A 133 1.11 6.50 -14.72
CA LEU A 133 1.24 7.45 -15.83
C LEU A 133 0.65 6.89 -17.13
N ARG A 134 0.94 5.61 -17.46
CA ARG A 134 0.37 4.96 -18.64
C ARG A 134 -1.14 4.82 -18.57
N ALA A 135 -1.67 4.53 -17.40
CA ALA A 135 -3.11 4.47 -17.17
C ALA A 135 -3.78 5.86 -17.14
N SER A 136 -2.98 6.95 -17.11
CA SER A 136 -3.47 8.33 -16.91
C SER A 136 -4.27 8.49 -15.62
N ILE A 137 -3.91 7.75 -14.55
CA ILE A 137 -4.57 7.76 -13.26
C ILE A 137 -3.65 8.40 -12.23
N LEU A 138 -4.15 9.45 -11.54
CA LEU A 138 -3.45 10.09 -10.44
C LEU A 138 -3.64 9.29 -9.14
N THR A 139 -2.92 8.18 -9.02
CA THR A 139 -2.93 7.33 -7.82
C THR A 139 -1.91 7.81 -6.81
N PHE A 140 -2.31 7.91 -5.54
CA PHE A 140 -1.40 8.25 -4.44
C PHE A 140 -0.54 7.01 -4.09
N ILE A 141 0.76 7.10 -4.29
CA ILE A 141 1.72 6.05 -3.95
C ILE A 141 2.32 6.35 -2.59
N ASN A 142 1.93 5.56 -1.59
CA ASN A 142 2.48 5.62 -0.25
C ASN A 142 3.57 4.55 -0.10
N ALA A 143 4.83 4.92 -0.30
CA ALA A 143 5.94 3.99 -0.14
C ALA A 143 6.10 3.63 1.34
N ARG A 144 6.11 2.33 1.63
CA ARG A 144 6.28 1.80 2.99
C ARG A 144 7.66 1.20 3.15
N THR A 145 8.28 1.42 4.32
CA THR A 145 9.45 0.65 4.76
C THR A 145 9.11 -0.16 5.99
N ASP A 146 9.54 -1.42 5.98
CA ASP A 146 9.45 -2.32 7.13
C ASP A 146 10.76 -2.35 7.95
N LEU A 147 11.58 -1.31 7.80
CA LEU A 147 12.90 -1.20 8.45
C LEU A 147 12.83 -1.42 9.96
N PHE A 148 11.87 -0.84 10.65
CA PHE A 148 11.72 -0.98 12.09
C PHE A 148 11.12 -2.34 12.48
N LEU A 149 10.33 -2.96 11.63
CA LEU A 149 9.79 -4.31 11.87
C LEU A 149 10.88 -5.39 11.81
N GLN A 150 11.98 -5.13 11.10
CA GLN A 150 13.14 -6.04 11.06
C GLN A 150 13.96 -5.98 12.36
N GLN A 151 13.80 -4.93 13.18
CA GLN A 151 14.47 -4.76 14.44
C GLN A 151 13.50 -4.94 15.60
N VAL A 152 13.55 -6.11 16.23
CA VAL A 152 12.64 -6.46 17.35
C VAL A 152 12.94 -5.62 18.61
N ASP A 153 14.21 -5.28 18.84
CA ASP A 153 14.59 -4.42 19.95
C ASP A 153 14.30 -2.95 19.64
N THR A 154 13.18 -2.45 20.18
CA THR A 154 12.76 -1.05 19.98
C THR A 154 13.76 -0.02 20.51
N GLY A 155 14.62 -0.39 21.47
CA GLY A 155 15.70 0.48 21.96
C GLY A 155 16.72 0.84 20.88
N GLN A 156 16.79 0.06 19.81
CA GLN A 156 17.70 0.32 18.68
C GLN A 156 17.05 1.12 17.54
N HIS A 157 15.75 1.42 17.60
CA HIS A 157 15.05 2.14 16.55
C HIS A 157 15.64 3.54 16.28
N ALA A 158 16.17 4.21 17.31
CA ALA A 158 16.84 5.51 17.12
C ALA A 158 17.99 5.45 16.09
N GLY A 159 18.75 4.35 16.05
CA GLY A 159 19.84 4.13 15.09
C GLY A 159 19.37 3.89 13.64
N LEU A 160 18.08 3.58 13.43
CA LEU A 160 17.51 3.32 12.11
C LEU A 160 16.92 4.58 11.46
N ILE A 161 16.78 5.68 12.20
CA ILE A 161 16.12 6.90 11.70
C ILE A 161 16.82 7.45 10.45
N GLU A 162 18.15 7.51 10.45
CA GLU A 162 18.92 8.00 9.30
C GLU A 162 18.70 7.13 8.05
N GLN A 163 18.61 5.81 8.23
CA GLN A 163 18.30 4.89 7.13
C GLN A 163 16.86 5.09 6.63
N ALA A 164 15.90 5.30 7.52
CA ALA A 164 14.52 5.59 7.15
C ALA A 164 14.41 6.90 6.36
N ILE A 165 15.13 7.95 6.79
CA ILE A 165 15.20 9.23 6.07
C ILE A 165 15.82 9.06 4.69
N ALA A 166 16.92 8.30 4.57
CA ALA A 166 17.55 8.02 3.28
C ALA A 166 16.59 7.28 2.33
N ARG A 167 15.85 6.26 2.82
CA ARG A 167 14.81 5.56 2.06
C ARG A 167 13.69 6.52 1.64
N ALA A 168 13.15 7.32 2.57
CA ALA A 168 12.07 8.26 2.29
C ALA A 168 12.43 9.23 1.15
N ARG A 169 13.62 9.82 1.20
CA ARG A 169 14.11 10.74 0.15
C ARG A 169 14.26 10.04 -1.20
N ALA A 170 14.86 8.85 -1.20
CA ALA A 170 15.04 8.09 -2.43
C ALA A 170 13.70 7.65 -3.06
N TYR A 171 12.75 7.23 -2.23
CA TYR A 171 11.43 6.79 -2.67
C TYR A 171 10.60 7.96 -3.20
N GLN A 172 10.68 9.12 -2.57
CA GLN A 172 10.05 10.35 -3.07
C GLN A 172 10.59 10.72 -4.45
N ASN A 173 11.92 10.69 -4.63
CA ASN A 173 12.56 10.97 -5.91
C ASN A 173 12.17 9.95 -7.00
N ALA A 174 11.84 8.72 -6.62
CA ALA A 174 11.36 7.67 -7.51
C ALA A 174 9.88 7.81 -7.89
N GLY A 175 9.15 8.75 -7.27
CA GLY A 175 7.76 9.03 -7.58
C GLY A 175 6.75 8.65 -6.50
N ALA A 176 7.18 8.33 -5.29
CA ALA A 176 6.25 8.19 -4.16
C ALA A 176 5.72 9.55 -3.72
N ASP A 177 4.42 9.60 -3.36
CA ASP A 177 3.73 10.80 -2.87
C ASP A 177 3.74 10.88 -1.34
N GLY A 178 3.86 9.73 -0.67
CA GLY A 178 3.92 9.59 0.77
C GLY A 178 4.95 8.56 1.21
N PHE A 179 5.28 8.60 2.50
CA PHE A 179 6.16 7.63 3.12
C PHE A 179 5.55 7.12 4.44
N LEU A 180 5.50 5.80 4.58
CA LEU A 180 4.98 5.10 5.75
C LEU A 180 6.09 4.26 6.37
N SER A 181 6.23 4.34 7.68
CA SER A 181 7.02 3.40 8.46
C SER A 181 6.14 2.76 9.53
N ARG A 182 6.16 1.44 9.62
CA ARG A 182 5.54 0.71 10.76
C ARG A 182 6.61 0.60 11.86
N ILE A 183 6.20 0.92 13.07
CA ILE A 183 7.01 0.85 14.29
C ILE A 183 6.44 -0.25 15.17
#